data_6843186892f427f4f6d806be7c0df8e0
#
_entry.id   6843186892f427f4f6d806be7c0df8e0
#
_cell.length_a   1.000
_cell.length_b   1.000
_cell.length_c   1.000
_cell.angle_alpha   90.00
_cell.angle_beta   90.00
_cell.angle_gamma   90.00
#
_symmetry.space_group_name_H-M   'P 1'
#
loop_
_entity.id
_entity.type
_entity.pdbx_description
1 polymer ?
#
loop_
_entity_poly.entity_id
_entity_poly.type
_entity_poly.pdbx_seq_one_letter_code
_entity_poly.pdbx_strand_id
1 'polypeptide(L)'
;MPARAKPVRDAEASRAKIWAAAAHEFAARGFDGAKVDRIAAAARVNKAMLYYHFANKAGLYNAILHDTFAAIADAVRGVRAAGGSPETQLRSYVQAIANVADTRPFFPPIWLREVAEGGRHLDPAVARHFRDVLATLGQILKDGETAGTMRPVHPFLVQLGIVGPLTLFIASRPLREKFAHLAPGKNKNLNISIHAVVEHLQATVLGGIKR
;
A
#
# COMPACT_ATOMS: atom_id res chain seq x y z
N MET A 1 12.61 -18.25 39.84
CA MET A 1 11.50 -17.36 39.49
C MET A 1 11.87 -16.51 38.29
N PRO A 2 11.22 -16.64 37.14
CA PRO A 2 11.30 -15.64 36.07
C PRO A 2 9.90 -15.08 35.79
N ALA A 3 9.61 -13.88 36.32
CA ALA A 3 8.34 -13.19 36.11
C ALA A 3 8.60 -11.72 35.69
N ARG A 4 9.13 -11.46 34.49
CA ARG A 4 9.32 -10.10 34.01
C ARG A 4 9.07 -9.88 32.49
N ALA A 5 8.39 -10.79 31.79
CA ALA A 5 8.08 -10.65 30.37
C ALA A 5 6.66 -10.06 30.09
N LYS A 6 5.82 -9.87 31.11
CA LYS A 6 4.43 -9.43 30.97
C LYS A 6 4.21 -7.98 30.48
N PRO A 7 4.89 -6.94 31.02
CA PRO A 7 4.54 -5.54 30.67
C PRO A 7 4.91 -5.14 29.23
N VAL A 8 6.03 -5.61 28.67
CA VAL A 8 6.46 -5.26 27.30
C VAL A 8 5.55 -5.90 26.26
N ARG A 9 5.18 -7.17 26.47
CA ARG A 9 4.26 -7.92 25.58
C ARG A 9 2.85 -7.33 25.57
N ASP A 10 2.37 -6.82 26.69
CA ASP A 10 1.07 -6.15 26.78
C ASP A 10 1.08 -4.77 26.08
N ALA A 11 2.22 -4.06 26.12
CA ALA A 11 2.40 -2.79 25.42
C ALA A 11 2.42 -2.97 23.90
N GLU A 12 3.16 -3.96 23.39
CA GLU A 12 3.19 -4.28 21.96
C GLU A 12 1.82 -4.74 21.44
N ALA A 13 1.13 -5.59 22.19
CA ALA A 13 -0.23 -6.02 21.85
C ALA A 13 -1.22 -4.85 21.79
N SER A 14 -1.11 -3.90 22.74
CA SER A 14 -1.94 -2.69 22.77
C SER A 14 -1.62 -1.78 21.57
N ARG A 15 -0.34 -1.59 21.28
CA ARG A 15 0.11 -0.82 20.10
C ARG A 15 -0.44 -1.40 18.79
N ALA A 16 -0.38 -2.71 18.61
CA ALA A 16 -0.91 -3.40 17.42
C ALA A 16 -2.44 -3.24 17.28
N LYS A 17 -3.18 -3.35 18.40
CA LYS A 17 -4.64 -3.12 18.40
C LYS A 17 -5.02 -1.70 18.02
N ILE A 18 -4.31 -0.70 18.56
CA ILE A 18 -4.52 0.72 18.23
C ILE A 18 -4.23 0.95 16.75
N TRP A 19 -3.11 0.41 16.25
CA TRP A 19 -2.71 0.53 14.84
C TRP A 19 -3.79 -0.04 13.91
N ALA A 20 -4.27 -1.26 14.17
CA ALA A 20 -5.29 -1.91 13.35
C ALA A 20 -6.63 -1.15 13.36
N ALA A 21 -7.08 -0.71 14.54
CA ALA A 21 -8.30 0.09 14.67
C ALA A 21 -8.19 1.44 13.93
N ALA A 22 -7.03 2.09 14.03
CA ALA A 22 -6.76 3.35 13.34
C ALA A 22 -6.72 3.18 11.82
N ALA A 23 -6.08 2.12 11.30
CA ALA A 23 -6.05 1.82 9.88
C ALA A 23 -7.47 1.71 9.29
N HIS A 24 -8.38 1.02 9.99
CA HIS A 24 -9.78 0.93 9.59
C HIS A 24 -10.52 2.27 9.67
N GLU A 25 -10.33 3.02 10.76
CA GLU A 25 -11.00 4.32 10.94
C GLU A 25 -10.54 5.35 9.89
N PHE A 26 -9.23 5.42 9.61
CA PHE A 26 -8.69 6.30 8.57
C PHE A 26 -9.12 5.87 7.16
N ALA A 27 -9.13 4.58 6.86
CA ALA A 27 -9.63 4.08 5.58
C ALA A 27 -11.10 4.46 5.35
N ALA A 28 -11.92 4.36 6.39
CA ALA A 28 -13.35 4.67 6.28
C ALA A 28 -13.64 6.18 6.20
N ARG A 29 -12.90 7.02 6.94
CA ARG A 29 -13.27 8.42 7.20
C ARG A 29 -12.23 9.47 6.80
N GLY A 30 -11.06 9.05 6.32
CA GLY A 30 -9.93 9.94 6.07
C GLY A 30 -9.30 10.48 7.36
N PHE A 31 -8.26 11.29 7.21
CA PHE A 31 -7.59 11.89 8.35
C PHE A 31 -8.55 12.78 9.16
N ASP A 32 -9.20 13.78 8.54
CA ASP A 32 -10.02 14.76 9.26
C ASP A 32 -11.24 14.14 9.93
N GLY A 33 -11.94 13.22 9.25
CA GLY A 33 -13.14 12.55 9.76
C GLY A 33 -12.89 11.50 10.84
N ALA A 34 -11.66 10.99 10.97
CA ALA A 34 -11.28 10.02 11.99
C ALA A 34 -11.25 10.65 13.39
N LYS A 35 -11.81 9.96 14.37
CA LYS A 35 -11.84 10.40 15.78
C LYS A 35 -11.06 9.44 16.67
N VAL A 36 -10.15 10.00 17.48
CA VAL A 36 -9.34 9.24 18.45
C VAL A 36 -10.19 8.42 19.41
N ASP A 37 -11.38 8.95 19.79
CA ASP A 37 -12.33 8.23 20.65
C ASP A 37 -12.83 6.93 20.02
N ARG A 38 -13.15 6.96 18.72
CA ARG A 38 -13.58 5.76 18.00
C ARG A 38 -12.45 4.75 17.85
N ILE A 39 -11.22 5.22 17.60
CA ILE A 39 -10.05 4.36 17.52
C ILE A 39 -9.79 3.68 18.86
N ALA A 40 -9.79 4.44 19.97
CA ALA A 40 -9.57 3.90 21.31
C ALA A 40 -10.64 2.88 21.71
N ALA A 41 -11.92 3.19 21.44
CA ALA A 41 -13.03 2.27 21.68
C ALA A 41 -12.93 0.98 20.86
N ALA A 42 -12.62 1.07 19.56
CA ALA A 42 -12.44 -0.09 18.68
C ALA A 42 -11.23 -0.95 19.09
N ALA A 43 -10.13 -0.33 19.53
CA ALA A 43 -8.95 -1.01 20.05
C ALA A 43 -9.15 -1.58 21.47
N ARG A 44 -10.25 -1.23 22.16
CA ARG A 44 -10.52 -1.56 23.57
C ARG A 44 -9.41 -1.09 24.50
N VAL A 45 -8.95 0.13 24.32
CA VAL A 45 -7.96 0.82 25.16
C VAL A 45 -8.49 2.20 25.59
N ASN A 46 -7.90 2.80 26.60
CA ASN A 46 -8.16 4.20 26.92
C ASN A 46 -7.35 5.14 26.01
N LYS A 47 -7.78 6.40 25.88
CA LYS A 47 -7.09 7.43 25.10
C LYS A 47 -5.64 7.66 25.54
N ALA A 48 -5.35 7.59 26.82
CA ALA A 48 -4.00 7.79 27.34
C ALA A 48 -3.02 6.77 26.76
N MET A 49 -3.46 5.49 26.61
CA MET A 49 -2.67 4.45 25.99
C MET A 49 -2.38 4.73 24.52
N LEU A 50 -3.36 5.28 23.77
CA LEU A 50 -3.15 5.68 22.38
C LEU A 50 -2.08 6.79 22.30
N TYR A 51 -2.19 7.83 23.10
CA TYR A 51 -1.21 8.92 23.12
C TYR A 51 0.17 8.49 23.61
N TYR A 52 0.23 7.53 24.52
CA TYR A 52 1.49 6.92 24.96
C TYR A 52 2.26 6.27 23.80
N HIS A 53 1.55 5.54 22.91
CA HIS A 53 2.18 4.82 21.83
C HIS A 53 2.46 5.69 20.58
N PHE A 54 1.63 6.70 20.30
CA PHE A 54 1.64 7.41 19.00
C PHE A 54 1.65 8.93 19.13
N ALA A 55 1.85 9.47 20.32
CA ALA A 55 1.88 10.89 20.64
C ALA A 55 0.58 11.65 20.28
N ASN A 56 0.11 11.55 19.05
CA ASN A 56 -1.10 12.21 18.57
C ASN A 56 -1.70 11.49 17.34
N LYS A 57 -2.83 12.00 16.83
CA LYS A 57 -3.52 11.44 15.66
C LYS A 57 -2.65 11.47 14.41
N ALA A 58 -1.87 12.52 14.19
CA ALA A 58 -0.97 12.64 13.06
C ALA A 58 0.18 11.62 13.14
N GLY A 59 0.78 11.43 14.32
CA GLY A 59 1.79 10.40 14.54
C GLY A 59 1.28 8.98 14.27
N LEU A 60 0.04 8.69 14.69
CA LEU A 60 -0.60 7.40 14.41
C LEU A 60 -0.88 7.22 12.90
N TYR A 61 -1.35 8.26 12.23
CA TYR A 61 -1.61 8.25 10.79
C TYR A 61 -0.31 8.02 9.99
N ASN A 62 0.73 8.80 10.30
CA ASN A 62 2.03 8.64 9.66
C ASN A 62 2.69 7.30 9.95
N ALA A 63 2.48 6.72 11.14
CA ALA A 63 2.97 5.36 11.45
C ALA A 63 2.34 4.30 10.52
N ILE A 64 1.07 4.45 10.14
CA ILE A 64 0.39 3.55 9.20
C ILE A 64 0.93 3.72 7.77
N LEU A 65 1.09 4.96 7.32
CA LEU A 65 1.65 5.27 6.01
C LEU A 65 3.10 4.78 5.91
N HIS A 66 3.91 5.09 6.91
CA HIS A 66 5.31 4.68 6.99
C HIS A 66 5.47 3.15 6.93
N ASP A 67 4.71 2.40 7.74
CA ASP A 67 4.74 0.94 7.75
C ASP A 67 4.42 0.35 6.36
N THR A 68 3.42 0.90 5.69
CA THR A 68 3.03 0.40 4.37
C THR A 68 4.06 0.75 3.30
N PHE A 69 4.55 2.00 3.26
CA PHE A 69 5.57 2.39 2.30
C PHE A 69 6.91 1.71 2.55
N ALA A 70 7.29 1.48 3.81
CA ALA A 70 8.47 0.68 4.16
C ALA A 70 8.33 -0.76 3.65
N ALA A 71 7.19 -1.39 3.86
CA ALA A 71 6.94 -2.74 3.37
C ALA A 71 7.01 -2.83 1.83
N ILE A 72 6.48 -1.82 1.11
CA ILE A 72 6.62 -1.74 -0.36
C ILE A 72 8.09 -1.58 -0.76
N ALA A 73 8.82 -0.66 -0.13
CA ALA A 73 10.23 -0.42 -0.43
C ALA A 73 11.09 -1.67 -0.17
N ASP A 74 10.83 -2.39 0.92
CA ASP A 74 11.52 -3.65 1.24
C ASP A 74 11.21 -4.74 0.21
N ALA A 75 9.94 -4.89 -0.17
CA ALA A 75 9.52 -5.88 -1.15
C ALA A 75 10.19 -5.65 -2.51
N VAL A 76 10.22 -4.40 -3.01
CA VAL A 76 10.84 -4.09 -4.30
C VAL A 76 12.37 -4.15 -4.25
N ARG A 77 13.02 -3.84 -3.11
CA ARG A 77 14.45 -4.11 -2.91
C ARG A 77 14.77 -5.60 -2.99
N GLY A 78 13.91 -6.44 -2.41
CA GLY A 78 14.02 -7.90 -2.52
C GLY A 78 13.99 -8.38 -3.97
N VAL A 79 13.20 -7.78 -4.83
CA VAL A 79 13.17 -8.06 -6.27
C VAL A 79 14.52 -7.79 -6.92
N ARG A 80 15.16 -6.65 -6.62
CA ARG A 80 16.50 -6.33 -7.14
C ARG A 80 17.57 -7.30 -6.63
N ALA A 81 17.53 -7.65 -5.35
CA ALA A 81 18.47 -8.59 -4.75
C ALA A 81 18.36 -10.00 -5.34
N ALA A 82 17.16 -10.43 -5.73
CA ALA A 82 16.94 -11.73 -6.38
C ALA A 82 17.51 -11.81 -7.81
N GLY A 83 17.76 -10.67 -8.45
CA GLY A 83 18.33 -10.61 -9.80
C GLY A 83 17.38 -11.09 -10.90
N GLY A 84 17.96 -11.56 -12.00
CA GLY A 84 17.21 -12.00 -13.19
C GLY A 84 17.17 -10.95 -14.30
N SER A 85 16.52 -11.27 -15.42
CA SER A 85 16.38 -10.32 -16.54
C SER A 85 15.55 -9.09 -16.12
N PRO A 86 15.76 -7.92 -16.74
CA PRO A 86 14.96 -6.72 -16.44
C PRO A 86 13.45 -6.96 -16.60
N GLU A 87 13.04 -7.77 -17.56
CA GLU A 87 11.64 -8.16 -17.76
C GLU A 87 11.10 -8.98 -16.59
N THR A 88 11.87 -9.97 -16.11
CA THR A 88 11.53 -10.78 -14.92
C THR A 88 11.43 -9.91 -13.68
N GLN A 89 12.40 -9.01 -13.48
CA GLN A 89 12.38 -8.09 -12.35
C GLN A 89 11.18 -7.16 -12.39
N LEU A 90 10.77 -6.64 -13.55
CA LEU A 90 9.60 -5.79 -13.67
C LEU A 90 8.30 -6.54 -13.36
N ARG A 91 8.16 -7.80 -13.82
CA ARG A 91 7.03 -8.66 -13.41
C ARG A 91 6.98 -8.85 -11.90
N SER A 92 8.13 -9.21 -11.31
CA SER A 92 8.24 -9.40 -9.86
C SER A 92 7.99 -8.11 -9.08
N TYR A 93 8.35 -6.95 -9.64
CA TYR A 93 8.08 -5.64 -9.06
C TYR A 93 6.56 -5.36 -8.97
N VAL A 94 5.81 -5.60 -10.05
CA VAL A 94 4.35 -5.48 -10.06
C VAL A 94 3.73 -6.42 -9.02
N GLN A 95 4.18 -7.68 -9.00
CA GLN A 95 3.69 -8.68 -8.04
C GLN A 95 3.99 -8.28 -6.59
N ALA A 96 5.18 -7.76 -6.30
CA ALA A 96 5.59 -7.36 -4.97
C ALA A 96 4.70 -6.23 -4.41
N ILE A 97 4.43 -5.21 -5.22
CA ILE A 97 3.51 -4.12 -4.85
C ILE A 97 2.09 -4.65 -4.61
N ALA A 98 1.60 -5.50 -5.50
CA ALA A 98 0.27 -6.07 -5.39
C ALA A 98 0.11 -6.94 -4.12
N ASN A 99 1.11 -7.74 -3.77
CA ASN A 99 1.10 -8.56 -2.55
C ASN A 99 1.02 -7.70 -1.28
N VAL A 100 1.78 -6.60 -1.23
CA VAL A 100 1.70 -5.66 -0.11
C VAL A 100 0.33 -4.99 -0.05
N ALA A 101 -0.23 -4.57 -1.18
CA ALA A 101 -1.52 -3.92 -1.25
C ALA A 101 -2.67 -4.88 -0.86
N ASP A 102 -2.61 -6.15 -1.25
CA ASP A 102 -3.62 -7.17 -0.92
C ASP A 102 -3.65 -7.48 0.58
N THR A 103 -2.48 -7.53 1.23
CA THR A 103 -2.38 -7.71 2.69
C THR A 103 -2.75 -6.46 3.50
N ARG A 104 -2.90 -5.30 2.85
CA ARG A 104 -3.22 -4.00 3.47
C ARG A 104 -4.38 -3.30 2.78
N PRO A 105 -5.58 -3.90 2.75
CA PRO A 105 -6.73 -3.35 1.99
C PRO A 105 -7.24 -2.00 2.51
N PHE A 106 -6.83 -1.59 3.70
CA PHE A 106 -7.09 -0.26 4.26
C PHE A 106 -6.23 0.84 3.60
N PHE A 107 -5.07 0.49 3.05
CA PHE A 107 -4.12 1.48 2.55
C PHE A 107 -4.58 2.21 1.27
N PRO A 108 -5.07 1.53 0.21
CA PRO A 108 -5.50 2.21 -1.02
C PRO A 108 -6.54 3.32 -0.80
N PRO A 109 -7.59 3.18 0.03
CA PRO A 109 -8.49 4.30 0.32
C PRO A 109 -7.82 5.48 1.04
N ILE A 110 -6.87 5.21 1.94
CA ILE A 110 -6.07 6.25 2.62
C ILE A 110 -5.21 6.98 1.58
N TRP A 111 -4.48 6.24 0.76
CA TRP A 111 -3.57 6.79 -0.25
C TRP A 111 -4.28 7.65 -1.29
N LEU A 112 -5.42 7.18 -1.83
CA LEU A 112 -6.18 7.95 -2.81
C LEU A 112 -6.68 9.29 -2.24
N ARG A 113 -7.02 9.35 -0.96
CA ARG A 113 -7.36 10.62 -0.30
C ARG A 113 -6.14 11.52 -0.16
N GLU A 114 -4.99 11.00 0.27
CA GLU A 114 -3.76 11.79 0.34
C GLU A 114 -3.37 12.36 -1.02
N VAL A 115 -3.49 11.57 -2.09
CA VAL A 115 -3.26 12.07 -3.46
C VAL A 115 -4.24 13.21 -3.81
N ALA A 116 -5.52 13.04 -3.51
CA ALA A 116 -6.54 14.07 -3.78
C ALA A 116 -6.36 15.34 -2.94
N GLU A 117 -5.78 15.22 -1.75
CA GLU A 117 -5.52 16.32 -0.82
C GLU A 117 -4.09 16.91 -0.96
N GLY A 118 -3.34 16.50 -2.00
CA GLY A 118 -1.99 17.01 -2.28
C GLY A 118 -0.92 16.51 -1.31
N GLY A 119 -1.16 15.44 -0.55
CA GLY A 119 -0.18 14.85 0.36
C GLY A 119 0.07 15.66 1.63
N ARG A 120 -0.89 16.46 2.07
CA ARG A 120 -0.73 17.44 3.17
C ARG A 120 -0.38 16.82 4.53
N HIS A 121 -0.63 15.51 4.71
CA HIS A 121 -0.34 14.82 5.97
C HIS A 121 0.91 13.94 5.88
N LEU A 122 1.57 13.88 4.71
CA LEU A 122 2.76 13.05 4.50
C LEU A 122 3.97 13.67 5.19
N ASP A 123 4.66 12.89 6.01
CA ASP A 123 5.94 13.31 6.57
C ASP A 123 7.12 12.99 5.63
N PRO A 124 8.31 13.60 5.88
CA PRO A 124 9.49 13.36 5.05
C PRO A 124 9.98 11.90 5.03
N ALA A 125 9.64 11.08 6.05
CA ALA A 125 10.04 9.68 6.09
C ALA A 125 9.26 8.86 5.04
N VAL A 126 7.95 9.10 4.92
CA VAL A 126 7.10 8.51 3.88
C VAL A 126 7.60 8.89 2.48
N ALA A 127 7.96 10.17 2.28
CA ALA A 127 8.50 10.65 1.01
C ALA A 127 9.84 9.97 0.63
N ARG A 128 10.68 9.62 1.62
CA ARG A 128 11.92 8.85 1.37
C ARG A 128 11.61 7.46 0.82
N HIS A 129 10.69 6.71 1.43
CA HIS A 129 10.30 5.39 0.94
C HIS A 129 9.75 5.44 -0.50
N PHE A 130 8.93 6.45 -0.80
CA PHE A 130 8.42 6.65 -2.16
C PHE A 130 9.56 6.85 -3.17
N ARG A 131 10.58 7.65 -2.84
CA ARG A 131 11.77 7.82 -3.70
C ARG A 131 12.53 6.52 -3.91
N ASP A 132 12.71 5.71 -2.86
CA ASP A 132 13.42 4.43 -2.93
C ASP A 132 12.69 3.44 -3.85
N VAL A 133 11.37 3.37 -3.76
CA VAL A 133 10.52 2.57 -4.64
C VAL A 133 10.70 3.01 -6.10
N LEU A 134 10.62 4.32 -6.36
CA LEU A 134 10.77 4.87 -7.71
C LEU A 134 12.19 4.70 -8.26
N ALA A 135 13.22 4.85 -7.43
CA ALA A 135 14.60 4.62 -7.82
C ALA A 135 14.86 3.15 -8.21
N THR A 136 14.29 2.21 -7.45
CA THR A 136 14.37 0.78 -7.77
C THR A 136 13.76 0.47 -9.14
N LEU A 137 12.58 1.01 -9.42
CA LEU A 137 11.95 0.87 -10.75
C LEU A 137 12.81 1.51 -11.84
N GLY A 138 13.35 2.71 -11.59
CA GLY A 138 14.22 3.42 -12.53
C GLY A 138 15.44 2.60 -12.94
N GLN A 139 16.06 1.89 -11.99
CA GLN A 139 17.19 1.00 -12.27
C GLN A 139 16.77 -0.20 -13.12
N ILE A 140 15.65 -0.86 -12.83
CA ILE A 140 15.13 -1.98 -13.62
C ILE A 140 14.89 -1.55 -15.08
N LEU A 141 14.26 -0.40 -15.28
CA LEU A 141 13.99 0.14 -16.62
C LEU A 141 15.28 0.51 -17.37
N LYS A 142 16.25 1.10 -16.66
CA LYS A 142 17.56 1.45 -17.23
C LYS A 142 18.36 0.23 -17.65
N ASP A 143 18.34 -0.82 -16.85
CA ASP A 143 18.99 -2.11 -17.19
C ASP A 143 18.34 -2.71 -18.46
N GLY A 144 17.00 -2.65 -18.56
CA GLY A 144 16.27 -3.12 -19.75
C GLY A 144 16.56 -2.30 -21.01
N GLU A 145 16.71 -0.98 -20.87
CA GLU A 145 17.13 -0.09 -21.96
C GLU A 145 18.55 -0.42 -22.42
N THR A 146 19.48 -0.59 -21.49
CA THR A 146 20.89 -0.93 -21.77
C THR A 146 21.01 -2.31 -22.44
N ALA A 147 20.19 -3.27 -22.01
CA ALA A 147 20.11 -4.60 -22.63
C ALA A 147 19.39 -4.61 -24.00
N GLY A 148 18.83 -3.48 -24.44
CA GLY A 148 18.09 -3.38 -25.68
C GLY A 148 16.71 -4.04 -25.69
N THR A 149 16.21 -4.51 -24.54
CA THR A 149 14.94 -5.22 -24.41
C THR A 149 13.76 -4.29 -24.10
N MET A 150 14.04 -3.09 -23.60
CA MET A 150 13.04 -2.07 -23.28
C MET A 150 13.38 -0.75 -23.99
N ARG A 151 12.33 0.00 -24.37
CA ARG A 151 12.48 1.38 -24.85
C ARG A 151 12.67 2.34 -23.68
N PRO A 152 13.30 3.52 -23.90
CA PRO A 152 13.36 4.57 -22.89
C PRO A 152 11.96 4.99 -22.46
N VAL A 153 11.70 5.00 -21.16
CA VAL A 153 10.43 5.42 -20.56
C VAL A 153 10.68 6.14 -19.23
N HIS A 154 9.80 7.06 -18.89
CA HIS A 154 9.92 7.77 -17.63
C HIS A 154 9.43 6.88 -16.47
N PRO A 155 10.28 6.58 -15.44
CA PRO A 155 9.92 5.66 -14.34
C PRO A 155 8.64 6.04 -13.61
N PHE A 156 8.38 7.33 -13.40
CA PHE A 156 7.16 7.80 -12.72
C PHE A 156 5.89 7.45 -13.51
N LEU A 157 5.91 7.53 -14.86
CA LEU A 157 4.75 7.14 -15.68
C LEU A 157 4.48 5.63 -15.59
N VAL A 158 5.54 4.81 -15.58
CA VAL A 158 5.40 3.36 -15.38
C VAL A 158 4.85 3.06 -13.99
N GLN A 159 5.39 3.73 -12.96
CA GLN A 159 4.89 3.60 -11.58
C GLN A 159 3.41 3.96 -11.46
N LEU A 160 3.00 5.07 -12.08
CA LEU A 160 1.60 5.51 -12.08
C LEU A 160 0.70 4.48 -12.77
N GLY A 161 1.16 3.90 -13.90
CA GLY A 161 0.46 2.82 -14.61
C GLY A 161 0.33 1.52 -13.82
N ILE A 162 1.21 1.26 -12.86
CA ILE A 162 1.14 0.09 -11.96
C ILE A 162 0.25 0.40 -10.76
N VAL A 163 0.55 1.48 -10.03
CA VAL A 163 -0.07 1.77 -8.73
C VAL A 163 -1.51 2.30 -8.89
N GLY A 164 -1.77 3.09 -9.93
CA GLY A 164 -3.10 3.65 -10.18
C GLY A 164 -4.19 2.58 -10.29
N PRO A 165 -4.09 1.64 -11.23
CA PRO A 165 -5.07 0.57 -11.38
C PRO A 165 -5.18 -0.34 -10.14
N LEU A 166 -4.05 -0.69 -9.48
CA LEU A 166 -4.06 -1.53 -8.27
C LEU A 166 -4.81 -0.85 -7.12
N THR A 167 -4.48 0.41 -6.83
CA THR A 167 -5.13 1.16 -5.75
C THR A 167 -6.60 1.38 -6.02
N LEU A 168 -6.96 1.75 -7.27
CA LEU A 168 -8.36 1.93 -7.67
C LEU A 168 -9.13 0.62 -7.60
N PHE A 169 -8.54 -0.48 -8.06
CA PHE A 169 -9.18 -1.80 -8.01
C PHE A 169 -9.51 -2.20 -6.56
N ILE A 170 -8.55 -2.10 -5.64
CA ILE A 170 -8.77 -2.48 -4.24
C ILE A 170 -9.75 -1.52 -3.55
N ALA A 171 -9.57 -0.21 -3.72
CA ALA A 171 -10.44 0.79 -3.09
C ALA A 171 -11.88 0.75 -3.61
N SER A 172 -12.10 0.35 -4.86
CA SER A 172 -13.44 0.25 -5.46
C SER A 172 -14.21 -1.02 -5.11
N ARG A 173 -13.64 -1.92 -4.28
CA ARG A 173 -14.29 -3.17 -3.91
C ARG A 173 -15.73 -2.97 -3.38
N PRO A 174 -16.00 -2.06 -2.43
CA PRO A 174 -17.39 -1.87 -1.96
C PRO A 174 -18.33 -1.38 -3.06
N LEU A 175 -17.83 -0.57 -3.99
CA LEU A 175 -18.60 -0.10 -5.14
C LEU A 175 -18.95 -1.24 -6.10
N ARG A 176 -17.97 -2.10 -6.41
CA ARG A 176 -18.18 -3.27 -7.27
C ARG A 176 -19.18 -4.26 -6.66
N GLU A 177 -19.08 -4.52 -5.35
CA GLU A 177 -20.04 -5.34 -4.60
C GLU A 177 -21.46 -4.75 -4.69
N LYS A 178 -21.61 -3.43 -4.49
CA LYS A 178 -22.89 -2.74 -4.64
C LYS A 178 -23.45 -2.89 -6.05
N PHE A 179 -22.65 -2.70 -7.09
CA PHE A 179 -23.13 -2.87 -8.47
C PHE A 179 -23.50 -4.32 -8.80
N ALA A 180 -22.77 -5.31 -8.24
CA ALA A 180 -23.12 -6.71 -8.41
C ALA A 180 -24.51 -7.04 -7.83
N HIS A 181 -24.88 -6.42 -6.69
CA HIS A 181 -26.21 -6.57 -6.09
C HIS A 181 -27.30 -5.85 -6.86
N LEU A 182 -27.02 -4.68 -7.45
CA LEU A 182 -28.02 -3.88 -8.18
C LEU A 182 -28.39 -4.47 -9.55
N ALA A 183 -27.53 -5.28 -10.15
CA ALA A 183 -27.76 -5.91 -11.45
C ALA A 183 -27.38 -7.39 -11.43
N PRO A 184 -28.10 -8.24 -10.68
CA PRO A 184 -27.80 -9.66 -10.60
C PRO A 184 -27.92 -10.33 -11.99
N GLY A 185 -26.89 -11.12 -12.35
CA GLY A 185 -26.83 -11.87 -13.61
C GLY A 185 -26.10 -11.19 -14.76
N LYS A 186 -26.01 -9.85 -14.82
CA LYS A 186 -25.29 -9.12 -15.89
C LYS A 186 -23.85 -8.72 -15.48
N ASN A 187 -23.52 -8.67 -14.19
CA ASN A 187 -22.24 -8.15 -13.66
C ASN A 187 -21.31 -9.21 -13.04
N LYS A 188 -21.44 -10.48 -13.44
CA LYS A 188 -20.47 -11.52 -13.02
C LYS A 188 -19.00 -11.15 -13.34
N ASN A 189 -18.80 -10.30 -14.36
CA ASN A 189 -17.49 -9.83 -14.80
C ASN A 189 -16.83 -8.81 -13.87
N LEU A 190 -17.51 -8.29 -12.84
CA LEU A 190 -16.92 -7.38 -11.85
C LEU A 190 -16.21 -8.10 -10.69
N ASN A 191 -16.44 -9.41 -10.54
CA ASN A 191 -15.75 -10.24 -9.53
C ASN A 191 -14.44 -10.79 -10.10
N ILE A 192 -13.46 -9.91 -10.24
CA ILE A 192 -12.12 -10.22 -10.75
C ILE A 192 -11.19 -10.48 -9.57
N SER A 193 -10.31 -11.48 -9.65
CA SER A 193 -9.29 -11.72 -8.63
C SER A 193 -8.16 -10.70 -8.75
N ILE A 194 -7.48 -10.42 -7.64
CA ILE A 194 -6.27 -9.58 -7.66
C ILE A 194 -5.18 -10.19 -8.57
N HIS A 195 -5.10 -11.50 -8.65
CA HIS A 195 -4.19 -12.22 -9.53
C HIS A 195 -4.43 -11.87 -11.00
N ALA A 196 -5.68 -11.92 -11.47
CA ALA A 196 -6.02 -11.54 -12.84
C ALA A 196 -5.68 -10.06 -13.15
N VAL A 197 -5.84 -9.17 -12.15
CA VAL A 197 -5.43 -7.75 -12.29
C VAL A 197 -3.91 -7.66 -12.42
N VAL A 198 -3.15 -8.41 -11.62
CA VAL A 198 -1.69 -8.43 -11.69
C VAL A 198 -1.20 -8.93 -13.04
N GLU A 199 -1.73 -10.04 -13.53
CA GLU A 199 -1.40 -10.60 -14.85
C GLU A 199 -1.68 -9.58 -15.97
N HIS A 200 -2.85 -8.93 -15.93
CA HIS A 200 -3.21 -7.89 -16.88
C HIS A 200 -2.24 -6.71 -16.83
N LEU A 201 -1.88 -6.23 -15.64
CA LEU A 201 -0.94 -5.12 -15.47
C LEU A 201 0.46 -5.49 -15.94
N GLN A 202 0.94 -6.69 -15.65
CA GLN A 202 2.23 -7.16 -16.13
C GLN A 202 2.27 -7.21 -17.67
N ALA A 203 1.21 -7.72 -18.30
CA ALA A 203 1.10 -7.77 -19.76
C ALA A 203 1.04 -6.37 -20.36
N THR A 204 0.22 -5.47 -19.79
CA THR A 204 0.04 -4.10 -20.30
C THR A 204 1.31 -3.27 -20.15
N VAL A 205 1.95 -3.30 -18.97
CA VAL A 205 3.17 -2.53 -18.71
C VAL A 205 4.31 -3.03 -19.61
N LEU A 206 4.54 -4.34 -19.68
CA LEU A 206 5.58 -4.90 -20.52
C LEU A 206 5.29 -4.69 -22.01
N GLY A 207 4.06 -4.88 -22.47
CA GLY A 207 3.67 -4.62 -23.85
C GLY A 207 3.87 -3.17 -24.26
N GLY A 208 3.67 -2.23 -23.31
CA GLY A 208 3.86 -0.81 -23.55
C GLY A 208 5.32 -0.33 -23.60
N ILE A 209 6.29 -1.12 -23.06
CA ILE A 209 7.70 -0.70 -22.97
C ILE A 209 8.68 -1.63 -23.71
N LYS A 210 8.23 -2.79 -24.14
CA LYS A 210 9.05 -3.74 -24.91
C LYS A 210 9.47 -3.15 -26.27
N ARG A 211 10.69 -3.47 -26.69
CA ARG A 211 11.17 -3.20 -28.07
C ARG A 211 10.80 -4.31 -29.02
#